data_b13c98d599cff60cc5f8141c8e064d61
#
_entry.id   b13c98d599cff60cc5f8141c8e064d61
#
_cell.length_a   1.000
_cell.length_b   1.000
_cell.length_c   1.000
_cell.angle_alpha   90.00
_cell.angle_beta   90.00
_cell.angle_gamma   90.00
#
_symmetry.space_group_name_H-M   'P 1'
#
loop_
_entity.id
_entity.type
_entity.pdbx_description
1 polymer ?
#
loop_
_entity_poly.entity_id
_entity_poly.type
_entity_poly.pdbx_seq_one_letter_code
_entity_poly.pdbx_strand_id
1 'polypeptide(L)'
;MKIGLRVCVNTLGGAMQGVPALLKLFDEYSVQASFFFATGPDKSGRFIGRAFQPWYRDLDLVPRFYGVLLPPPLNYQRAVETMRSVAAAGHETGILCHDRSQWLSKIAHADEQWTRQELNSAIYAYENVFGDKPKSIAAAGWQVNPYLLKLEQMHGFDYACDVRGRTAFFPVLQQVESRCPQLPTTLPTLNDLLNKGGEVTPENVHEYLYAESQHILPQGHVYSCDAEMEGMAYLSLMEKLIVMWKGMQGGIQPLNQFIEEEDLPNLAKHQVGWAPDPSGKVYYATQSVKLDG
;
A
#
# COMPACT_ATOMS: atom_id res chain seq x y z
N MET A 1 -4.12 -21.25 -4.68
CA MET A 1 -4.23 -19.79 -4.91
C MET A 1 -3.28 -19.09 -3.98
N LYS A 2 -2.53 -18.09 -4.44
CA LYS A 2 -1.54 -17.34 -3.66
C LYS A 2 -2.06 -15.96 -3.24
N ILE A 3 -1.54 -15.46 -2.12
CA ILE A 3 -1.87 -14.14 -1.56
C ILE A 3 -0.61 -13.31 -1.45
N GLY A 4 -0.61 -12.13 -2.06
CA GLY A 4 0.43 -11.12 -1.87
C GLY A 4 0.04 -10.14 -0.77
N LEU A 5 0.94 -9.83 0.15
CA LEU A 5 0.70 -8.83 1.19
C LEU A 5 1.42 -7.51 0.85
N ARG A 6 0.61 -6.46 0.61
CA ARG A 6 1.03 -5.08 0.45
C ARG A 6 0.82 -4.34 1.77
N VAL A 7 1.87 -4.16 2.55
CA VAL A 7 1.82 -3.46 3.85
C VAL A 7 2.16 -1.99 3.65
N CYS A 8 1.20 -1.11 3.90
CA CYS A 8 1.40 0.33 3.86
C CYS A 8 1.80 0.87 5.24
N VAL A 9 2.91 1.58 5.30
CA VAL A 9 3.40 2.23 6.52
C VAL A 9 3.25 3.74 6.34
N ASN A 10 2.18 4.28 6.89
CA ASN A 10 1.71 5.64 6.59
C ASN A 10 2.23 6.70 7.56
N THR A 11 2.54 6.30 8.80
CA THR A 11 2.84 7.21 9.92
C THR A 11 4.06 6.72 10.71
N LEU A 12 4.62 7.60 11.52
CA LEU A 12 5.67 7.22 12.47
C LEU A 12 5.15 6.20 13.51
N GLY A 13 3.90 6.34 13.94
CA GLY A 13 3.25 5.39 14.85
C GLY A 13 3.16 3.98 14.25
N GLY A 14 2.70 3.89 13.00
CA GLY A 14 2.68 2.63 12.25
C GLY A 14 4.07 2.02 12.10
N ALA A 15 5.06 2.84 11.76
CA ALA A 15 6.45 2.40 11.65
C ALA A 15 7.01 1.89 12.99
N MET A 16 6.79 2.60 14.08
CA MET A 16 7.43 2.30 15.38
C MET A 16 6.70 1.22 16.20
N GLN A 17 5.40 1.02 15.99
CA GLN A 17 4.58 0.07 16.74
C GLN A 17 4.01 -1.03 15.85
N GLY A 18 3.36 -0.67 14.74
CA GLY A 18 2.71 -1.62 13.85
C GLY A 18 3.70 -2.52 13.10
N VAL A 19 4.76 -1.95 12.55
CA VAL A 19 5.78 -2.74 11.81
C VAL A 19 6.45 -3.79 12.71
N PRO A 20 6.96 -3.49 13.91
CA PRO A 20 7.55 -4.52 14.78
C PRO A 20 6.58 -5.63 15.16
N ALA A 21 5.28 -5.30 15.38
CA ALA A 21 4.28 -6.30 15.68
C ALA A 21 4.00 -7.21 14.48
N LEU A 22 3.90 -6.64 13.26
CA LEU A 22 3.75 -7.42 12.03
C LEU A 22 4.97 -8.28 11.74
N LEU A 23 6.20 -7.76 11.92
CA LEU A 23 7.41 -8.54 11.74
C LEU A 23 7.45 -9.77 12.65
N LYS A 24 7.10 -9.60 13.93
CA LYS A 24 7.00 -10.71 14.87
C LYS A 24 5.97 -11.75 14.42
N LEU A 25 4.79 -11.30 14.00
CA LEU A 25 3.73 -12.17 13.50
C LEU A 25 4.16 -12.91 12.22
N PHE A 26 4.77 -12.21 11.29
CA PHE A 26 5.23 -12.80 10.02
C PHE A 26 6.36 -13.81 10.22
N ASP A 27 7.28 -13.55 11.16
CA ASP A 27 8.33 -14.50 11.54
C ASP A 27 7.74 -15.78 12.16
N GLU A 28 6.80 -15.64 13.10
CA GLU A 28 6.11 -16.77 13.75
C GLU A 28 5.43 -17.69 12.73
N TYR A 29 4.83 -17.12 11.69
CA TYR A 29 4.16 -17.88 10.64
C TYR A 29 5.02 -18.11 9.39
N SER A 30 6.29 -17.72 9.37
CA SER A 30 7.19 -17.82 8.21
C SER A 30 6.57 -17.24 6.94
N VAL A 31 6.05 -16.01 7.03
CA VAL A 31 5.42 -15.25 5.96
C VAL A 31 6.32 -14.11 5.54
N GLN A 32 6.44 -13.89 4.24
CA GLN A 32 7.08 -12.69 3.68
C GLN A 32 6.04 -11.76 3.05
N ALA A 33 6.30 -10.47 3.13
CA ALA A 33 5.42 -9.41 2.64
C ALA A 33 6.22 -8.28 1.99
N SER A 34 5.52 -7.35 1.33
CA SER A 34 6.11 -6.15 0.74
C SER A 34 5.66 -4.91 1.51
N PHE A 35 6.61 -4.19 2.08
CA PHE A 35 6.36 -3.01 2.90
C PHE A 35 6.64 -1.74 2.10
N PHE A 36 5.67 -0.85 2.04
CA PHE A 36 5.76 0.44 1.36
C PHE A 36 5.69 1.59 2.36
N PHE A 37 6.69 2.45 2.37
CA PHE A 37 6.86 3.48 3.39
C PHE A 37 6.49 4.87 2.87
N ALA A 38 5.65 5.59 3.62
CA ALA A 38 5.58 7.05 3.53
C ALA A 38 6.83 7.61 4.24
N THR A 39 7.73 8.23 3.49
CA THR A 39 9.07 8.57 3.99
C THR A 39 9.15 9.94 4.65
N GLY A 40 8.26 10.85 4.29
CA GLY A 40 8.32 12.25 4.67
C GLY A 40 7.69 12.59 6.03
N PRO A 41 7.12 13.81 6.16
CA PRO A 41 6.65 14.31 7.43
C PRO A 41 5.38 13.58 7.91
N ASP A 42 5.43 13.12 9.17
CA ASP A 42 4.23 12.60 9.85
C ASP A 42 3.29 13.74 10.23
N LYS A 43 2.14 13.77 9.60
CA LYS A 43 1.07 14.75 9.85
C LYS A 43 -0.18 14.07 10.42
N SER A 44 -0.01 13.06 11.26
CA SER A 44 -1.11 12.27 11.84
C SER A 44 -2.17 13.13 12.52
N GLY A 45 -1.77 14.24 13.16
CA GLY A 45 -2.68 15.18 13.79
C GLY A 45 -3.66 15.86 12.83
N ARG A 46 -3.38 15.91 11.53
CA ARG A 46 -4.29 16.47 10.52
C ARG A 46 -5.42 15.53 10.13
N PHE A 47 -5.35 14.28 10.57
CA PHE A 47 -6.39 13.28 10.31
C PHE A 47 -7.50 13.27 11.38
N ILE A 48 -7.79 14.41 12.01
CA ILE A 48 -8.82 14.56 13.06
C ILE A 48 -10.18 13.99 12.60
N GLY A 49 -10.53 14.08 11.31
CA GLY A 49 -11.72 13.42 10.76
C GLY A 49 -11.72 11.88 10.87
N ARG A 50 -10.58 11.27 11.22
CA ARG A 50 -10.40 9.84 11.49
C ARG A 50 -10.26 9.53 12.98
N ALA A 51 -10.52 10.49 13.87
CA ALA A 51 -10.44 10.32 15.33
C ALA A 51 -11.34 9.18 15.86
N PHE A 52 -12.33 8.76 15.08
CA PHE A 52 -13.21 7.63 15.38
C PHE A 52 -12.67 6.28 14.86
N GLN A 53 -11.59 6.26 14.08
CA GLN A 53 -10.97 5.03 13.64
C GLN A 53 -10.22 4.37 14.81
N PRO A 54 -10.31 3.03 14.98
CA PRO A 54 -9.68 2.32 16.09
C PRO A 54 -8.17 2.61 16.18
N TRP A 55 -7.45 2.55 15.06
CA TRP A 55 -6.01 2.79 15.03
C TRP A 55 -5.59 4.19 15.51
N TYR A 56 -6.45 5.21 15.31
CA TYR A 56 -6.17 6.55 15.79
C TYR A 56 -6.29 6.66 17.30
N ARG A 57 -7.16 5.84 17.92
CA ARG A 57 -7.30 5.76 19.39
C ARG A 57 -6.10 5.08 20.03
N ASP A 58 -5.45 4.16 19.29
CA ASP A 58 -4.29 3.43 19.78
C ASP A 58 -2.98 4.19 19.56
N LEU A 59 -3.00 5.29 18.79
CA LEU A 59 -1.88 6.21 18.75
C LEU A 59 -1.65 6.88 20.10
N ASP A 60 -0.39 6.96 20.50
CA ASP A 60 0.04 7.80 21.62
C ASP A 60 -0.45 9.23 21.46
N LEU A 61 -0.59 9.97 22.58
CA LEU A 61 -1.09 11.34 22.56
C LEU A 61 -0.24 12.28 21.70
N VAL A 62 1.09 12.14 21.73
CA VAL A 62 2.00 13.04 21.02
C VAL A 62 1.83 13.00 19.49
N PRO A 63 1.75 11.84 18.82
CA PRO A 63 1.49 11.77 17.38
C PRO A 63 0.21 12.45 16.93
N ARG A 64 -0.81 12.51 17.80
CA ARG A 64 -2.09 13.18 17.48
C ARG A 64 -1.95 14.71 17.28
N PHE A 65 -0.82 15.28 17.67
CA PHE A 65 -0.52 16.70 17.50
C PHE A 65 0.45 17.01 16.37
N TYR A 66 1.04 15.98 15.72
CA TYR A 66 1.98 16.18 14.62
C TYR A 66 1.33 16.88 13.43
N GLY A 67 1.98 17.95 12.97
CA GLY A 67 1.52 18.75 11.85
C GLY A 67 0.34 19.70 12.15
N VAL A 68 -0.09 19.79 13.41
CA VAL A 68 -1.11 20.74 13.91
C VAL A 68 -0.52 21.65 14.99
N LEU A 69 -0.13 21.08 16.14
CA LEU A 69 0.46 21.82 17.28
C LEU A 69 1.95 21.53 17.41
N LEU A 70 2.42 20.37 16.96
CA LEU A 70 3.82 19.98 16.99
C LEU A 70 4.40 19.91 15.58
N PRO A 71 5.68 20.24 15.38
CA PRO A 71 6.37 20.02 14.12
C PRO A 71 6.29 18.54 13.71
N PRO A 72 5.95 18.24 12.45
CA PRO A 72 5.88 16.86 11.99
C PRO A 72 7.30 16.27 11.88
N PRO A 73 7.59 15.14 12.54
CA PRO A 73 8.85 14.44 12.37
C PRO A 73 8.94 13.82 10.97
N LEU A 74 10.16 13.63 10.47
CA LEU A 74 10.39 12.91 9.22
C LEU A 74 10.47 11.40 9.51
N ASN A 75 9.57 10.64 8.91
CA ASN A 75 9.46 9.19 9.13
C ASN A 75 10.78 8.48 8.83
N TYR A 76 11.40 8.74 7.67
CA TYR A 76 12.64 8.08 7.28
C TYR A 76 13.82 8.36 8.24
N GLN A 77 13.81 9.47 8.98
CA GLN A 77 14.86 9.77 9.97
C GLN A 77 14.57 9.14 11.33
N ARG A 78 13.30 9.09 11.73
CA ARG A 78 12.90 8.61 13.05
C ARG A 78 12.72 7.09 13.11
N ALA A 79 12.32 6.48 12.00
CA ALA A 79 12.05 5.04 11.91
C ALA A 79 13.13 4.28 11.11
N VAL A 80 14.33 4.86 10.92
CA VAL A 80 15.39 4.26 10.08
C VAL A 80 15.73 2.83 10.49
N GLU A 81 15.86 2.56 11.77
CA GLU A 81 16.18 1.22 12.27
C GLU A 81 15.05 0.23 12.03
N THR A 82 13.81 0.66 12.22
CA THR A 82 12.63 -0.17 11.93
C THR A 82 12.52 -0.46 10.43
N MET A 83 12.73 0.53 9.58
CA MET A 83 12.71 0.33 8.13
C MET A 83 13.79 -0.68 7.70
N ARG A 84 15.01 -0.56 8.24
CA ARG A 84 16.10 -1.50 7.97
C ARG A 84 15.83 -2.90 8.51
N SER A 85 15.17 -3.03 9.66
CA SER A 85 14.82 -4.34 10.23
C SER A 85 13.83 -5.12 9.34
N VAL A 86 12.97 -4.43 8.58
CA VAL A 86 12.08 -5.05 7.59
C VAL A 86 12.90 -5.75 6.50
N ALA A 87 13.87 -5.05 5.92
CA ALA A 87 14.73 -5.63 4.89
C ALA A 87 15.64 -6.75 5.47
N ALA A 88 16.16 -6.55 6.68
CA ALA A 88 16.99 -7.55 7.36
C ALA A 88 16.21 -8.84 7.69
N ALA A 89 14.90 -8.75 7.89
CA ALA A 89 14.00 -9.90 8.06
C ALA A 89 13.61 -10.58 6.73
N GLY A 90 14.15 -10.12 5.59
CA GLY A 90 13.91 -10.72 4.27
C GLY A 90 12.61 -10.30 3.60
N HIS A 91 11.94 -9.26 4.10
CA HIS A 91 10.77 -8.70 3.45
C HIS A 91 11.18 -7.74 2.34
N GLU A 92 10.34 -7.61 1.32
CA GLU A 92 10.49 -6.58 0.30
C GLU A 92 10.20 -5.20 0.88
N THR A 93 10.94 -4.19 0.41
CA THR A 93 10.71 -2.78 0.77
C THR A 93 10.55 -1.93 -0.48
N GLY A 94 9.65 -0.94 -0.42
CA GLY A 94 9.37 0.02 -1.48
C GLY A 94 8.91 1.37 -0.91
N ILE A 95 8.57 2.29 -1.80
CA ILE A 95 8.05 3.61 -1.42
C ILE A 95 6.54 3.70 -1.59
N LEU A 96 5.89 4.42 -0.67
CA LEU A 96 4.47 4.75 -0.75
C LEU A 96 4.27 6.17 -1.31
N CYS A 97 4.93 7.14 -0.71
CA CYS A 97 4.99 8.56 -1.09
C CYS A 97 5.99 9.27 -0.17
N HIS A 98 6.26 10.56 -0.42
CA HIS A 98 6.99 11.37 0.55
C HIS A 98 6.01 11.97 1.58
N ASP A 99 5.26 13.01 1.23
CA ASP A 99 4.28 13.63 2.13
C ASP A 99 2.87 13.08 1.87
N ARG A 100 2.46 12.08 2.63
CA ARG A 100 1.16 11.41 2.44
C ARG A 100 -0.04 12.38 2.51
N SER A 101 0.02 13.37 3.38
CA SER A 101 -1.07 14.36 3.50
C SER A 101 -1.20 15.21 2.24
N GLN A 102 -0.09 15.65 1.67
CA GLN A 102 -0.08 16.39 0.41
C GLN A 102 -0.38 15.49 -0.78
N TRP A 103 0.16 14.27 -0.80
CA TRP A 103 -0.15 13.29 -1.84
C TRP A 103 -1.67 13.12 -2.01
N LEU A 104 -2.35 12.71 -0.96
CA LEU A 104 -3.80 12.45 -1.00
C LEU A 104 -4.65 13.68 -1.37
N SER A 105 -4.15 14.89 -1.11
CA SER A 105 -4.89 16.12 -1.40
C SER A 105 -4.60 16.71 -2.78
N LYS A 106 -3.45 16.38 -3.40
CA LYS A 106 -2.97 17.13 -4.57
C LYS A 106 -2.72 16.25 -5.80
N ILE A 107 -2.27 15.01 -5.64
CA ILE A 107 -1.73 14.20 -6.75
C ILE A 107 -2.67 14.14 -7.97
N ALA A 108 -3.98 14.00 -7.75
CA ALA A 108 -4.97 13.89 -8.82
C ALA A 108 -5.01 15.11 -9.75
N HIS A 109 -4.59 16.28 -9.27
CA HIS A 109 -4.63 17.56 -10.00
C HIS A 109 -3.25 18.22 -10.09
N ALA A 110 -2.20 17.57 -9.60
CA ALA A 110 -0.85 18.10 -9.59
C ALA A 110 -0.25 18.09 -11.00
N ASP A 111 0.63 19.05 -11.24
CA ASP A 111 1.45 19.09 -12.46
C ASP A 111 2.65 18.13 -12.40
N GLU A 112 3.37 18.04 -13.52
CA GLU A 112 4.56 17.19 -13.60
C GLU A 112 5.66 17.62 -12.62
N GLN A 113 5.83 18.92 -12.41
CA GLN A 113 6.88 19.45 -11.53
C GLN A 113 6.66 19.02 -10.08
N TRP A 114 5.45 19.19 -9.57
CA TRP A 114 5.10 18.77 -8.22
C TRP A 114 5.22 17.25 -8.05
N THR A 115 4.69 16.49 -9.02
CA THR A 115 4.73 15.02 -8.98
C THR A 115 6.17 14.51 -8.95
N ARG A 116 7.03 15.11 -9.78
CA ARG A 116 8.47 14.79 -9.83
C ARG A 116 9.19 15.13 -8.53
N GLN A 117 8.91 16.28 -7.94
CA GLN A 117 9.51 16.68 -6.66
C GLN A 117 9.13 15.74 -5.53
N GLU A 118 7.85 15.37 -5.45
CA GLU A 118 7.33 14.46 -4.43
C GLU A 118 7.93 13.06 -4.56
N LEU A 119 7.98 12.52 -5.78
CA LEU A 119 8.58 11.22 -6.05
C LEU A 119 10.09 11.21 -5.77
N ASN A 120 10.82 12.23 -6.25
CA ASN A 120 12.27 12.34 -6.01
C ASN A 120 12.58 12.47 -4.52
N SER A 121 11.74 13.16 -3.75
CA SER A 121 11.90 13.27 -2.30
C SER A 121 11.71 11.92 -1.62
N ALA A 122 10.74 11.11 -2.08
CA ALA A 122 10.53 9.77 -1.57
C ALA A 122 11.70 8.83 -1.89
N ILE A 123 12.21 8.88 -3.13
CA ILE A 123 13.37 8.10 -3.57
C ILE A 123 14.61 8.49 -2.76
N TYR A 124 14.90 9.77 -2.64
CA TYR A 124 16.04 10.27 -1.86
C TYR A 124 15.99 9.81 -0.40
N ALA A 125 14.81 9.90 0.22
CA ALA A 125 14.64 9.46 1.60
C ALA A 125 14.85 7.95 1.74
N TYR A 126 14.36 7.15 0.78
CA TYR A 126 14.57 5.70 0.74
C TYR A 126 16.05 5.35 0.58
N GLU A 127 16.76 5.99 -0.36
CA GLU A 127 18.20 5.79 -0.58
C GLU A 127 19.02 6.10 0.69
N ASN A 128 18.65 7.14 1.45
CA ASN A 128 19.31 7.45 2.74
C ASN A 128 19.11 6.36 3.81
N VAL A 129 18.01 5.62 3.75
CA VAL A 129 17.73 4.52 4.69
C VAL A 129 18.42 3.23 4.24
N PHE A 130 18.28 2.85 3.00
CA PHE A 130 18.64 1.51 2.52
C PHE A 130 19.97 1.48 1.75
N GLY A 131 20.47 2.61 1.27
CA GLY A 131 21.70 2.69 0.46
C GLY A 131 21.50 2.40 -1.03
N ASP A 132 20.34 1.90 -1.42
CA ASP A 132 19.97 1.55 -2.77
C ASP A 132 18.67 2.22 -3.21
N LYS A 133 18.43 2.28 -4.52
CA LYS A 133 17.16 2.79 -5.08
C LYS A 133 16.00 1.84 -4.79
N PRO A 134 14.79 2.40 -4.55
CA PRO A 134 13.59 1.56 -4.45
C PRO A 134 13.30 0.88 -5.79
N LYS A 135 12.94 -0.39 -5.74
CA LYS A 135 12.56 -1.17 -6.92
C LYS A 135 11.06 -1.16 -7.20
N SER A 136 10.27 -0.83 -6.18
CA SER A 136 8.81 -0.82 -6.28
C SER A 136 8.20 0.39 -5.60
N ILE A 137 7.02 0.77 -6.08
CA ILE A 137 6.21 1.86 -5.56
C ILE A 137 4.76 1.40 -5.39
N ALA A 138 4.07 1.99 -4.41
CA ALA A 138 2.65 1.78 -4.19
C ALA A 138 1.97 3.09 -3.81
N ALA A 139 1.32 3.75 -4.74
CA ALA A 139 0.72 5.06 -4.53
C ALA A 139 -0.22 5.09 -3.33
N ALA A 140 -0.03 6.05 -2.43
CA ALA A 140 -0.86 6.20 -1.24
C ALA A 140 -2.32 6.42 -1.63
N GLY A 141 -3.22 5.60 -1.07
CA GLY A 141 -4.67 5.69 -1.31
C GLY A 141 -5.09 5.41 -2.74
N TRP A 142 -4.23 4.75 -3.53
CA TRP A 142 -4.45 4.50 -4.96
C TRP A 142 -4.77 5.80 -5.72
N GLN A 143 -4.07 6.88 -5.36
CA GLN A 143 -4.20 8.19 -5.99
C GLN A 143 -3.02 8.42 -6.94
N VAL A 144 -3.32 8.62 -8.20
CA VAL A 144 -2.33 8.72 -9.27
C VAL A 144 -2.64 9.89 -10.22
N ASN A 145 -1.67 10.23 -11.05
CA ASN A 145 -1.86 11.08 -12.22
C ASN A 145 -1.00 10.57 -13.40
N PRO A 146 -1.19 11.06 -14.63
CA PRO A 146 -0.43 10.59 -15.79
C PRO A 146 1.08 10.80 -15.67
N TYR A 147 1.49 11.82 -14.94
CA TYR A 147 2.92 12.14 -14.75
C TYR A 147 3.62 11.12 -13.86
N LEU A 148 2.90 10.56 -12.87
CA LEU A 148 3.42 9.50 -12.01
C LEU A 148 3.78 8.27 -12.86
N LEU A 149 2.86 7.79 -13.70
CA LEU A 149 3.08 6.62 -14.56
C LEU A 149 4.32 6.79 -15.46
N LYS A 150 4.51 7.99 -16.01
CA LYS A 150 5.70 8.32 -16.81
C LYS A 150 6.97 8.31 -15.98
N LEU A 151 6.92 8.86 -14.78
CA LEU A 151 8.07 8.94 -13.87
C LEU A 151 8.48 7.59 -13.33
N GLU A 152 7.54 6.70 -13.03
CA GLU A 152 7.80 5.32 -12.63
C GLU A 152 8.64 4.59 -13.68
N GLN A 153 8.24 4.66 -14.93
CA GLN A 153 9.01 4.10 -16.03
C GLN A 153 10.39 4.75 -16.16
N MET A 154 10.48 6.09 -16.03
CA MET A 154 11.75 6.81 -16.14
C MET A 154 12.73 6.46 -15.01
N HIS A 155 12.25 6.22 -13.80
CA HIS A 155 13.07 5.79 -12.67
C HIS A 155 13.43 4.31 -12.72
N GLY A 156 12.76 3.52 -13.57
CA GLY A 156 13.03 2.10 -13.75
C GLY A 156 12.54 1.24 -12.60
N PHE A 157 11.36 1.56 -12.06
CA PHE A 157 10.72 0.65 -11.10
C PHE A 157 10.39 -0.68 -11.77
N ASP A 158 10.63 -1.78 -11.07
CA ASP A 158 10.32 -3.12 -11.56
C ASP A 158 8.81 -3.31 -11.71
N TYR A 159 8.04 -2.70 -10.80
CA TYR A 159 6.57 -2.65 -10.84
C TYR A 159 6.02 -1.56 -9.91
N ALA A 160 4.73 -1.28 -10.08
CA ALA A 160 3.98 -0.40 -9.19
C ALA A 160 2.66 -1.06 -8.72
N CYS A 161 2.20 -0.67 -7.53
CA CYS A 161 0.94 -1.12 -6.91
C CYS A 161 0.00 0.05 -6.65
N ASP A 162 -0.28 0.84 -7.69
CA ASP A 162 -0.93 2.14 -7.55
C ASP A 162 -2.42 2.10 -7.78
N VAL A 163 -2.94 0.98 -8.21
CA VAL A 163 -4.33 0.84 -8.62
C VAL A 163 -5.01 -0.36 -7.97
N ARG A 164 -6.31 -0.36 -7.98
CA ARG A 164 -7.11 -1.56 -7.72
C ARG A 164 -7.47 -2.26 -9.03
N GLY A 165 -7.66 -3.55 -9.01
CA GLY A 165 -7.96 -4.30 -10.23
C GLY A 165 -7.98 -5.80 -10.02
N ARG A 166 -7.69 -6.56 -11.07
CA ARG A 166 -7.79 -8.03 -11.05
C ARG A 166 -6.54 -8.76 -11.50
N THR A 167 -5.79 -8.18 -12.45
CA THR A 167 -4.62 -8.82 -13.07
C THR A 167 -3.53 -7.80 -13.32
N ALA A 168 -2.28 -8.21 -13.36
CA ALA A 168 -1.18 -7.35 -13.77
C ALA A 168 -1.37 -6.84 -15.20
N PHE A 169 -0.95 -5.60 -15.47
CA PHE A 169 -1.16 -4.95 -16.77
C PHE A 169 -0.24 -3.74 -16.96
N PHE A 170 -0.08 -3.29 -18.22
CA PHE A 170 0.53 -2.01 -18.52
C PHE A 170 -0.52 -0.89 -18.49
N PRO A 171 -0.34 0.15 -17.66
CA PRO A 171 -1.36 1.17 -17.47
C PRO A 171 -1.35 2.22 -18.58
N VAL A 172 -2.55 2.70 -18.94
CA VAL A 172 -2.78 3.86 -19.80
C VAL A 172 -3.70 4.82 -19.06
N LEU A 173 -3.24 6.04 -18.81
CA LEU A 173 -4.02 7.09 -18.15
C LEU A 173 -3.93 8.38 -18.94
N GLN A 174 -5.08 8.92 -19.41
CA GLN A 174 -5.14 10.16 -20.19
C GLN A 174 -4.14 10.19 -21.36
N GLN A 175 -4.09 9.10 -22.14
CA GLN A 175 -3.18 8.90 -23.29
C GLN A 175 -1.69 8.70 -22.94
N VAL A 176 -1.31 8.73 -21.68
CA VAL A 176 0.03 8.37 -21.22
C VAL A 176 0.09 6.87 -20.98
N GLU A 177 0.92 6.20 -21.76
CA GLU A 177 1.24 4.77 -21.58
C GLU A 177 2.50 4.62 -20.73
N SER A 178 2.52 3.61 -19.85
CA SER A 178 3.71 3.25 -19.10
C SER A 178 4.06 1.77 -19.31
N ARG A 179 5.36 1.50 -19.34
CA ARG A 179 5.94 0.15 -19.35
C ARG A 179 6.30 -0.35 -17.95
N CYS A 180 6.10 0.48 -16.91
CA CYS A 180 6.13 0.01 -15.54
C CYS A 180 4.85 -0.78 -15.29
N PRO A 181 4.91 -2.10 -15.05
CA PRO A 181 3.71 -2.91 -14.88
C PRO A 181 3.02 -2.56 -13.57
N GLN A 182 1.70 -2.54 -13.59
CA GLN A 182 0.87 -2.42 -12.40
C GLN A 182 0.49 -3.80 -11.87
N LEU A 183 0.77 -4.05 -10.58
CA LEU A 183 0.27 -5.19 -9.83
C LEU A 183 -0.86 -4.69 -8.92
N PRO A 184 -2.14 -4.84 -9.31
CA PRO A 184 -3.24 -4.19 -8.63
C PRO A 184 -3.59 -4.86 -7.29
N THR A 185 -4.09 -4.07 -6.34
CA THR A 185 -4.79 -4.58 -5.15
C THR A 185 -6.12 -5.19 -5.60
N THR A 186 -6.34 -6.45 -5.26
CA THR A 186 -7.51 -7.23 -5.73
C THR A 186 -8.56 -7.47 -4.67
N LEU A 187 -8.17 -7.48 -3.40
CA LEU A 187 -9.07 -7.67 -2.26
C LEU A 187 -9.52 -6.33 -1.66
N PRO A 188 -10.71 -6.26 -1.07
CA PRO A 188 -11.10 -5.10 -0.27
C PRO A 188 -10.16 -4.95 0.94
N THR A 189 -9.97 -3.72 1.40
CA THR A 189 -9.26 -3.46 2.65
C THR A 189 -10.20 -3.64 3.85
N LEU A 190 -9.61 -3.77 5.04
CA LEU A 190 -10.36 -3.70 6.30
C LEU A 190 -11.26 -2.47 6.36
N ASN A 191 -10.70 -1.33 5.97
CA ASN A 191 -11.41 -0.06 5.99
C ASN A 191 -12.61 -0.03 5.05
N ASP A 192 -12.49 -0.66 3.86
CA ASP A 192 -13.60 -0.76 2.91
C ASP A 192 -14.76 -1.57 3.50
N LEU A 193 -14.45 -2.68 4.14
CA LEU A 193 -15.45 -3.59 4.70
C LEU A 193 -16.12 -3.00 5.95
N LEU A 194 -15.34 -2.48 6.88
CA LEU A 194 -15.87 -1.89 8.13
C LEU A 194 -16.68 -0.62 7.90
N ASN A 195 -16.36 0.16 6.85
CA ASN A 195 -17.11 1.37 6.50
C ASN A 195 -18.33 1.10 5.60
N LYS A 196 -18.46 -0.11 5.06
CA LYS A 196 -19.63 -0.47 4.23
C LYS A 196 -20.92 -0.56 5.04
N GLY A 197 -20.79 -0.75 6.34
CA GLY A 197 -21.94 -1.00 7.24
C GLY A 197 -22.57 -2.38 7.03
N GLY A 198 -23.66 -2.63 7.69
CA GLY A 198 -24.37 -3.90 7.59
C GLY A 198 -23.89 -4.95 8.59
N GLU A 199 -23.77 -6.19 8.15
CA GLU A 199 -23.42 -7.34 9.00
C GLU A 199 -21.92 -7.50 9.27
N VAL A 200 -21.07 -6.67 8.63
CA VAL A 200 -19.62 -6.75 8.79
C VAL A 200 -19.19 -6.00 10.04
N THR A 201 -18.58 -6.71 10.97
CA THR A 201 -18.09 -6.17 12.25
C THR A 201 -16.59 -6.50 12.41
N PRO A 202 -15.88 -5.86 13.35
CA PRO A 202 -14.48 -6.21 13.61
C PRO A 202 -14.26 -7.69 13.97
N GLU A 203 -15.27 -8.36 14.53
CA GLU A 203 -15.18 -9.76 14.94
C GLU A 203 -15.24 -10.74 13.75
N ASN A 204 -16.00 -10.42 12.70
CA ASN A 204 -16.25 -11.33 11.57
C ASN A 204 -15.63 -10.86 10.23
N VAL A 205 -15.04 -9.67 10.15
CA VAL A 205 -14.52 -9.12 8.88
C VAL A 205 -13.44 -10.00 8.23
N HIS A 206 -12.69 -10.79 9.00
CA HIS A 206 -11.72 -11.74 8.47
C HIS A 206 -12.39 -12.88 7.69
N GLU A 207 -13.59 -13.30 8.05
CA GLU A 207 -14.37 -14.32 7.33
C GLU A 207 -14.81 -13.77 5.96
N TYR A 208 -15.24 -12.51 5.91
CA TYR A 208 -15.58 -11.84 4.64
C TYR A 208 -14.36 -11.68 3.74
N LEU A 209 -13.22 -11.23 4.28
CA LEU A 209 -11.97 -11.13 3.52
C LEU A 209 -11.52 -12.49 2.98
N TYR A 210 -11.60 -13.51 3.82
CA TYR A 210 -11.28 -14.87 3.39
C TYR A 210 -12.23 -15.36 2.30
N ALA A 211 -13.54 -15.13 2.43
CA ALA A 211 -14.52 -15.49 1.41
C ALA A 211 -14.25 -14.79 0.07
N GLU A 212 -13.94 -13.48 0.08
CA GLU A 212 -13.54 -12.74 -1.13
C GLU A 212 -12.28 -13.34 -1.77
N SER A 213 -11.32 -13.80 -0.96
CA SER A 213 -10.10 -14.42 -1.47
C SER A 213 -10.32 -15.82 -2.10
N GLN A 214 -11.50 -16.42 -1.96
CA GLN A 214 -11.81 -17.69 -2.62
C GLN A 214 -12.19 -17.53 -4.10
N HIS A 215 -12.44 -16.31 -4.57
CA HIS A 215 -12.62 -16.05 -5.99
C HIS A 215 -11.32 -16.32 -6.75
N ILE A 216 -11.37 -17.17 -7.76
CA ILE A 216 -10.17 -17.58 -8.49
C ILE A 216 -9.72 -16.45 -9.41
N LEU A 217 -8.53 -15.92 -9.16
CA LEU A 217 -7.79 -15.08 -10.08
C LEU A 217 -6.54 -15.83 -10.54
N PRO A 218 -6.18 -15.77 -11.86
CA PRO A 218 -5.02 -16.51 -12.38
C PRO A 218 -3.71 -16.21 -11.65
N GLN A 219 -3.50 -14.97 -11.27
CA GLN A 219 -2.29 -14.50 -10.59
C GLN A 219 -2.37 -14.63 -9.05
N GLY A 220 -3.52 -14.99 -8.50
CA GLY A 220 -3.79 -14.92 -7.07
C GLY A 220 -4.29 -13.55 -6.64
N HIS A 221 -4.27 -13.27 -5.37
CA HIS A 221 -4.80 -12.03 -4.79
C HIS A 221 -3.71 -11.17 -4.16
N VAL A 222 -3.90 -9.86 -4.22
CA VAL A 222 -3.13 -8.88 -3.46
C VAL A 222 -4.04 -8.24 -2.41
N TYR A 223 -3.68 -8.42 -1.14
CA TYR A 223 -4.31 -7.77 0.00
C TYR A 223 -3.47 -6.58 0.46
N SER A 224 -4.10 -5.41 0.54
CA SER A 224 -3.46 -4.22 1.09
C SER A 224 -3.91 -4.00 2.53
N CYS A 225 -2.94 -3.99 3.44
CA CYS A 225 -3.13 -3.68 4.87
C CYS A 225 -2.31 -2.46 5.28
N ASP A 226 -2.72 -1.81 6.34
CA ASP A 226 -2.03 -0.66 6.93
C ASP A 226 -1.35 -1.09 8.24
N ALA A 227 -0.07 -0.76 8.42
CA ALA A 227 0.66 -1.06 9.65
C ALA A 227 -0.03 -0.48 10.90
N GLU A 228 -0.75 0.63 10.74
CA GLU A 228 -1.53 1.29 11.78
C GLU A 228 -2.80 0.51 12.17
N MET A 229 -3.33 -0.28 11.26
CA MET A 229 -4.56 -1.06 11.50
C MET A 229 -4.21 -2.50 11.85
N GLU A 230 -3.75 -3.26 10.88
CA GLU A 230 -3.45 -4.69 11.02
C GLU A 230 -2.19 -4.95 11.87
N GLY A 231 -1.30 -3.98 12.00
CA GLY A 231 -0.13 -4.07 12.91
C GLY A 231 -0.42 -3.63 14.34
N MET A 232 -1.57 -3.03 14.62
CA MET A 232 -1.92 -2.52 15.94
C MET A 232 -3.30 -3.05 16.38
N ALA A 233 -4.38 -2.27 16.25
CA ALA A 233 -5.73 -2.59 16.72
C ALA A 233 -6.27 -3.93 16.19
N TYR A 234 -5.87 -4.33 15.00
CA TYR A 234 -6.37 -5.54 14.32
C TYR A 234 -5.31 -6.62 14.12
N LEU A 235 -4.27 -6.65 14.96
CA LEU A 235 -3.18 -7.64 14.84
C LEU A 235 -3.70 -9.09 14.96
N SER A 236 -4.60 -9.36 15.90
CA SER A 236 -5.22 -10.67 16.07
C SER A 236 -6.09 -11.08 14.88
N LEU A 237 -6.66 -10.12 14.17
CA LEU A 237 -7.41 -10.36 12.93
C LEU A 237 -6.44 -10.72 11.80
N MET A 238 -5.32 -10.00 11.67
CA MET A 238 -4.28 -10.33 10.69
C MET A 238 -3.72 -11.73 10.91
N GLU A 239 -3.52 -12.13 12.16
CA GLU A 239 -3.13 -13.49 12.51
C GLU A 239 -4.13 -14.53 12.00
N LYS A 240 -5.44 -14.34 12.24
CA LYS A 240 -6.47 -15.26 11.74
C LYS A 240 -6.44 -15.37 10.21
N LEU A 241 -6.29 -14.25 9.50
CA LEU A 241 -6.18 -14.23 8.04
C LEU A 241 -4.95 -15.01 7.56
N ILE A 242 -3.79 -14.83 8.19
CA ILE A 242 -2.57 -15.58 7.87
C ILE A 242 -2.80 -17.09 8.04
N VAL A 243 -3.38 -17.51 9.17
CA VAL A 243 -3.68 -18.92 9.41
C VAL A 243 -4.59 -19.49 8.32
N MET A 244 -5.65 -18.78 7.95
CA MET A 244 -6.59 -19.20 6.91
C MET A 244 -5.93 -19.27 5.54
N TRP A 245 -5.13 -18.25 5.16
CA TRP A 245 -4.46 -18.20 3.87
C TRP A 245 -3.28 -19.17 3.75
N LYS A 246 -2.56 -19.45 4.83
CA LYS A 246 -1.52 -20.49 4.82
C LYS A 246 -2.08 -21.90 4.57
N GLY A 247 -3.32 -22.15 4.93
CA GLY A 247 -4.02 -23.39 4.59
C GLY A 247 -4.33 -23.54 3.09
N MET A 248 -4.17 -22.48 2.30
CA MET A 248 -4.44 -22.50 0.85
C MET A 248 -3.22 -23.00 0.07
N GLN A 249 -3.47 -23.74 -1.01
CA GLN A 249 -2.42 -24.14 -1.93
C GLN A 249 -1.87 -22.89 -2.66
N GLY A 250 -0.61 -22.55 -2.43
CA GLY A 250 0.07 -21.35 -2.98
C GLY A 250 0.57 -20.40 -1.89
N GLY A 251 -0.08 -20.37 -0.73
CA GLY A 251 0.41 -19.65 0.45
C GLY A 251 0.46 -18.13 0.29
N ILE A 252 1.28 -17.50 1.14
CA ILE A 252 1.50 -16.05 1.20
C ILE A 252 2.91 -15.76 0.73
N GLN A 253 3.09 -14.75 -0.13
CA GLN A 253 4.40 -14.35 -0.68
C GLN A 253 4.50 -12.84 -0.88
N PRO A 254 5.72 -12.26 -0.98
CA PRO A 254 5.90 -10.84 -1.27
C PRO A 254 5.56 -10.54 -2.74
N LEU A 255 5.28 -9.27 -3.04
CA LEU A 255 4.76 -8.86 -4.35
C LEU A 255 5.81 -8.93 -5.48
N ASN A 256 7.09 -8.76 -5.17
CA ASN A 256 8.13 -8.97 -6.17
C ASN A 256 8.10 -10.38 -6.77
N GLN A 257 7.79 -11.42 -5.99
CA GLN A 257 7.61 -12.78 -6.50
C GLN A 257 6.38 -12.90 -7.42
N PHE A 258 5.33 -12.12 -7.18
CA PHE A 258 4.18 -12.08 -8.10
C PHE A 258 4.57 -11.58 -9.47
N ILE A 259 5.36 -10.49 -9.52
CA ILE A 259 5.73 -9.88 -10.78
C ILE A 259 6.81 -10.69 -11.53
N GLU A 260 7.68 -11.39 -10.81
CA GLU A 260 8.67 -12.30 -11.38
C GLU A 260 8.03 -13.51 -12.09
N GLU A 261 6.86 -13.94 -11.67
CA GLU A 261 6.10 -15.03 -12.27
C GLU A 261 5.27 -14.59 -13.49
N GLU A 262 5.16 -13.28 -13.76
CA GLU A 262 4.38 -12.75 -14.87
C GLU A 262 5.15 -12.80 -16.20
N ASP A 263 4.41 -13.05 -17.26
CA ASP A 263 4.91 -12.91 -18.64
C ASP A 263 4.88 -11.43 -19.04
N LEU A 264 5.82 -10.65 -18.50
CA LEU A 264 5.86 -9.19 -18.67
C LEU A 264 5.77 -8.74 -20.14
N PRO A 265 6.45 -9.36 -21.12
CA PRO A 265 6.32 -8.96 -22.53
C PRO A 265 4.90 -9.04 -23.08
N ASN A 266 4.09 -9.93 -22.54
CA ASN A 266 2.73 -10.22 -23.02
C ASN A 266 1.62 -9.65 -22.11
N LEU A 267 1.97 -8.81 -21.13
CA LEU A 267 0.95 -8.12 -20.31
C LEU A 267 0.05 -7.25 -21.19
N ALA A 268 -1.25 -7.39 -20.96
CA ALA A 268 -2.25 -6.57 -21.63
C ALA A 268 -2.14 -5.09 -21.19
N LYS A 269 -2.48 -4.18 -22.08
CA LYS A 269 -2.69 -2.77 -21.74
C LYS A 269 -4.11 -2.56 -21.25
N HIS A 270 -4.27 -1.80 -20.18
CA HIS A 270 -5.59 -1.40 -19.70
C HIS A 270 -5.63 0.10 -19.43
N GLN A 271 -6.79 0.69 -19.67
CA GLN A 271 -7.10 2.03 -19.18
C GLN A 271 -7.13 2.01 -17.65
N VAL A 272 -6.59 3.05 -17.04
CA VAL A 272 -6.81 3.36 -15.63
C VAL A 272 -8.03 4.27 -15.54
N GLY A 273 -9.04 3.83 -14.82
CA GLY A 273 -10.26 4.57 -14.52
C GLY A 273 -10.31 4.96 -13.04
N TRP A 274 -11.45 5.47 -12.61
CA TRP A 274 -11.70 5.88 -11.24
C TRP A 274 -12.96 5.21 -10.70
N ALA A 275 -12.87 4.69 -9.49
CA ALA A 275 -13.99 4.12 -8.77
C ALA A 275 -14.15 4.77 -7.39
N PRO A 276 -15.36 4.97 -6.90
CA PRO A 276 -15.58 5.49 -5.55
C PRO A 276 -15.21 4.43 -4.50
N ASP A 277 -14.75 4.90 -3.35
CA ASP A 277 -14.68 4.07 -2.15
C ASP A 277 -16.10 3.70 -1.66
N PRO A 278 -16.26 2.75 -0.73
CA PRO A 278 -17.58 2.36 -0.23
C PRO A 278 -18.38 3.51 0.40
N SER A 279 -17.74 4.59 0.84
CA SER A 279 -18.42 5.79 1.34
C SER A 279 -18.88 6.76 0.24
N GLY A 280 -18.44 6.57 -1.01
CA GLY A 280 -18.68 7.45 -2.14
C GLY A 280 -17.97 8.80 -2.07
N LYS A 281 -17.08 9.00 -1.10
CA LYS A 281 -16.44 10.31 -0.85
C LYS A 281 -15.05 10.42 -1.46
N VAL A 282 -14.35 9.31 -1.61
CA VAL A 282 -13.00 9.25 -2.16
C VAL A 282 -13.02 8.38 -3.40
N TYR A 283 -12.35 8.82 -4.45
CA TYR A 283 -12.16 8.02 -5.67
C TYR A 283 -10.74 7.48 -5.67
N TYR A 284 -10.55 6.25 -6.10
CA TYR A 284 -9.25 5.61 -6.30
C TYR A 284 -9.07 5.13 -7.73
N ALA A 285 -7.84 5.05 -8.18
CA ALA A 285 -7.49 4.54 -9.48
C ALA A 285 -7.76 3.02 -9.55
N THR A 286 -8.35 2.59 -10.66
CA THR A 286 -8.71 1.19 -10.88
C THR A 286 -8.41 0.74 -12.30
N GLN A 287 -8.08 -0.53 -12.46
CA GLN A 287 -8.01 -1.18 -13.76
C GLN A 287 -9.37 -1.13 -14.44
N SER A 288 -9.41 -0.65 -15.67
CA SER A 288 -10.63 -0.48 -16.46
C SER A 288 -10.53 -1.27 -17.77
N VAL A 289 -10.99 -0.69 -18.86
CA VAL A 289 -11.12 -1.37 -20.15
C VAL A 289 -9.77 -1.85 -20.67
N LYS A 290 -9.72 -3.12 -21.10
CA LYS A 290 -8.59 -3.67 -21.85
C LYS A 290 -8.51 -2.97 -23.20
N LEU A 291 -7.31 -2.58 -23.58
CA LEU A 291 -7.04 -1.99 -24.88
C LEU A 291 -6.55 -3.08 -25.84
N ASP A 292 -7.11 -3.07 -27.04
CA ASP A 292 -6.60 -3.87 -28.13
C ASP A 292 -5.21 -3.34 -28.51
N GLY A 293 -4.24 -4.23 -28.58
CA GLY A 293 -2.82 -3.92 -28.86
C GLY A 293 -2.56 -3.59 -30.31
#